data_120cb5b13dfad3799e99ec5dcd27bd82
#
_entry.id   120cb5b13dfad3799e99ec5dcd27bd82
#
_cell.length_a   1.000
_cell.length_b   1.000
_cell.length_c   1.000
_cell.angle_alpha   90.00
_cell.angle_beta   90.00
_cell.angle_gamma   90.00
#
_symmetry.space_group_name_H-M   'P 1'
#
loop_
_entity.id
_entity.type
_entity.pdbx_description
1 polymer ?
#
loop_
_entity_poly.entity_id
_entity_poly.type
_entity_poly.pdbx_seq_one_letter_code
_entity_poly.pdbx_strand_id
1 'polypeptide(L)'
;MPRGHRGAVIMFHDSGGDRAQTVAALPAIITQLRAKGYRFTTVTGGLNLAPGDVPATRRQQFAGTALVLTQQAADHAVAVLAVALVAASVLTVARLALLVGFAAVHRRRARWRPPSVRHGPAYLPDVSVVIPAYNEAAGIAATIQSMAASRYRGRIEIIVVDDGSSDDTAAIARSLRMPYVRVISQPNSGKPGALNRGIAEARSDILILVDGDTIFQADTIGRLIAPLAAADVGAVSGNTKVGNRRGFLGGWQHLEYVMGFNLDRRLFDMLGTIPTVPGAIGAFRRAALAAVGGVSTDTLAEDTDLTMALCRSPWRVVYAPEAIAWTEAPSSLRQLWRQRYRWSYGTMQAMWKNRRAVIERGPSGRFGRYCLSYLTLFHVLLPLLAPVVDVFSVYGLMFLNPVKVTLFWLTFVLLQALAGAYALWLDGERLRPLWMLPVQQVVYRQLMYLVTIQSVITALLGTRQRWQAISRAGVFAEQSATRS
;
A
#
# COMPACT_ATOMS: atom_id res chain seq x y z
N MET A 1 -31.62 0.59 57.13
CA MET A 1 -31.49 -0.02 58.46
C MET A 1 -32.67 -0.91 58.69
N PRO A 2 -32.47 -2.19 59.12
CA PRO A 2 -33.57 -3.08 59.46
C PRO A 2 -34.42 -2.50 60.61
N ARG A 3 -35.74 -2.64 60.51
CA ARG A 3 -36.70 -2.21 61.54
C ARG A 3 -37.28 -3.48 62.19
N GLY A 4 -37.14 -3.64 63.53
CA GLY A 4 -37.68 -4.75 64.30
C GLY A 4 -36.63 -5.75 64.82
N HIS A 5 -37.05 -6.81 65.51
CA HIS A 5 -36.20 -7.83 66.16
C HIS A 5 -35.96 -9.07 65.28
N ARG A 6 -36.30 -9.02 63.96
CA ARG A 6 -36.06 -10.13 63.04
C ARG A 6 -34.67 -9.99 62.41
N GLY A 7 -34.00 -11.10 62.13
CA GLY A 7 -32.75 -11.14 61.38
C GLY A 7 -32.90 -10.52 59.99
N ALA A 8 -31.84 -9.92 59.49
CA ALA A 8 -31.81 -9.29 58.16
C ALA A 8 -30.53 -9.67 57.43
N VAL A 9 -30.63 -9.90 56.13
CA VAL A 9 -29.50 -10.04 55.22
C VAL A 9 -29.30 -8.69 54.53
N ILE A 10 -28.09 -8.12 54.69
CA ILE A 10 -27.74 -6.85 54.02
C ILE A 10 -26.75 -7.19 52.94
N MET A 11 -27.15 -6.86 51.69
CA MET A 11 -26.30 -7.07 50.53
C MET A 11 -25.52 -5.79 50.20
N PHE A 12 -24.23 -5.92 49.98
CA PHE A 12 -23.35 -4.88 49.45
C PHE A 12 -22.67 -5.38 48.20
N HIS A 13 -22.42 -4.49 47.27
CA HIS A 13 -21.65 -4.78 46.07
C HIS A 13 -20.23 -4.28 46.27
N ASP A 14 -19.25 -5.17 46.11
CA ASP A 14 -17.82 -4.91 46.18
C ASP A 14 -17.11 -4.94 44.82
N SER A 15 -17.86 -5.29 43.75
CA SER A 15 -17.37 -5.38 42.37
C SER A 15 -18.15 -4.47 41.42
N GLY A 16 -17.62 -4.24 40.23
CA GLY A 16 -18.30 -3.48 39.15
C GLY A 16 -18.17 -1.95 39.24
N GLY A 17 -16.98 -1.44 39.58
CA GLY A 17 -16.64 -0.01 39.60
C GLY A 17 -16.08 0.45 40.97
N ASP A 18 -15.92 1.77 41.16
CA ASP A 18 -15.41 2.33 42.40
C ASP A 18 -16.41 2.10 43.55
N ARG A 19 -16.02 1.35 44.55
CA ARG A 19 -16.79 0.98 45.76
C ARG A 19 -16.23 1.56 47.05
N ALA A 20 -15.32 2.54 46.95
CA ALA A 20 -14.68 3.15 48.11
C ALA A 20 -15.69 3.67 49.14
N GLN A 21 -16.80 4.24 48.70
CA GLN A 21 -17.87 4.73 49.58
C GLN A 21 -18.61 3.58 50.28
N THR A 22 -18.87 2.45 49.59
CA THR A 22 -19.48 1.25 50.20
C THR A 22 -18.59 0.68 51.26
N VAL A 23 -17.30 0.56 51.01
CA VAL A 23 -16.31 0.05 52.01
C VAL A 23 -16.19 1.01 53.18
N ALA A 24 -16.13 2.32 52.94
CA ALA A 24 -16.03 3.35 53.99
C ALA A 24 -17.29 3.37 54.93
N ALA A 25 -18.46 3.00 54.39
CA ALA A 25 -19.69 2.95 55.21
C ALA A 25 -19.80 1.73 56.13
N LEU A 26 -19.06 0.63 55.84
CA LEU A 26 -19.17 -0.63 56.59
C LEU A 26 -18.90 -0.49 58.10
N PRO A 27 -17.82 0.18 58.59
CA PRO A 27 -17.55 0.32 60.01
C PRO A 27 -18.70 1.01 60.75
N ALA A 28 -19.26 2.07 60.22
CA ALA A 28 -20.36 2.80 60.82
C ALA A 28 -21.64 1.96 60.89
N ILE A 29 -21.97 1.20 59.83
CA ILE A 29 -23.13 0.32 59.77
C ILE A 29 -23.01 -0.80 60.79
N ILE A 30 -21.82 -1.44 60.90
CA ILE A 30 -21.54 -2.50 61.86
C ILE A 30 -21.69 -1.98 63.31
N THR A 31 -21.10 -0.83 63.61
CA THR A 31 -21.18 -0.21 64.94
C THR A 31 -22.61 0.12 65.32
N GLN A 32 -23.39 0.73 64.44
CA GLN A 32 -24.77 1.10 64.69
C GLN A 32 -25.68 -0.14 64.90
N LEU A 33 -25.46 -1.20 64.13
CA LEU A 33 -26.24 -2.43 64.27
C LEU A 33 -25.90 -3.19 65.57
N ARG A 34 -24.60 -3.23 65.95
CA ARG A 34 -24.18 -3.79 67.24
C ARG A 34 -24.82 -3.03 68.41
N ALA A 35 -24.85 -1.71 68.36
CA ALA A 35 -25.47 -0.88 69.39
C ALA A 35 -26.98 -1.14 69.49
N LYS A 36 -27.65 -1.63 68.41
CA LYS A 36 -29.03 -2.05 68.42
C LYS A 36 -29.24 -3.52 68.82
N GLY A 37 -28.23 -4.22 69.31
CA GLY A 37 -28.29 -5.60 69.76
C GLY A 37 -28.20 -6.67 68.66
N TYR A 38 -27.90 -6.31 67.41
CA TYR A 38 -27.73 -7.29 66.35
C TYR A 38 -26.39 -8.04 66.50
N ARG A 39 -26.46 -9.36 66.31
CA ARG A 39 -25.28 -10.22 66.19
C ARG A 39 -25.01 -10.47 64.67
N PHE A 40 -23.77 -10.36 64.30
CA PHE A 40 -23.33 -10.66 62.90
C PHE A 40 -22.96 -12.14 62.82
N THR A 41 -23.45 -12.79 61.76
CA THR A 41 -23.10 -14.16 61.42
C THR A 41 -22.98 -14.27 59.91
N THR A 42 -22.42 -15.36 59.42
CA THR A 42 -22.44 -15.68 57.99
C THR A 42 -23.85 -16.04 57.56
N VAL A 43 -24.15 -15.92 56.25
CA VAL A 43 -25.43 -16.32 55.69
C VAL A 43 -25.75 -17.79 56.02
N THR A 44 -24.73 -18.67 55.88
CA THR A 44 -24.85 -20.10 56.23
C THR A 44 -25.12 -20.33 57.71
N GLY A 45 -24.46 -19.58 58.59
CA GLY A 45 -24.70 -19.67 60.01
C GLY A 45 -26.07 -19.13 60.43
N GLY A 46 -26.55 -18.06 59.80
CA GLY A 46 -27.90 -17.52 60.05
C GLY A 46 -29.05 -18.40 59.56
N LEU A 47 -28.79 -19.27 58.60
CA LEU A 47 -29.74 -20.22 58.01
C LEU A 47 -29.56 -21.65 58.55
N ASN A 48 -28.67 -21.86 59.49
CA ASN A 48 -28.26 -23.20 60.00
C ASN A 48 -27.85 -24.19 58.92
N LEU A 49 -27.15 -23.66 57.89
CA LEU A 49 -26.59 -24.46 56.81
C LEU A 49 -25.11 -24.85 57.15
N ALA A 50 -24.58 -25.81 56.44
CA ALA A 50 -23.18 -26.17 56.58
C ALA A 50 -22.26 -24.96 56.34
N PRO A 51 -21.10 -24.86 57.04
CA PRO A 51 -20.18 -23.74 56.85
C PRO A 51 -19.82 -23.55 55.39
N GLY A 52 -19.89 -22.31 54.90
CA GLY A 52 -19.54 -21.97 53.50
C GLY A 52 -18.02 -21.82 53.27
N ASP A 53 -17.23 -21.88 54.34
CA ASP A 53 -15.78 -21.67 54.36
C ASP A 53 -14.99 -23.00 54.34
N VAL A 54 -15.49 -23.99 53.59
CA VAL A 54 -14.77 -25.26 53.39
C VAL A 54 -13.52 -25.00 52.56
N PRO A 55 -12.31 -25.40 53.04
CA PRO A 55 -11.10 -25.24 52.29
C PRO A 55 -11.17 -25.88 50.92
N ALA A 56 -10.84 -25.14 49.88
CA ALA A 56 -10.84 -25.66 48.52
C ALA A 56 -9.84 -26.83 48.36
N THR A 57 -10.24 -27.87 47.68
CA THR A 57 -9.34 -28.98 47.32
C THR A 57 -8.22 -28.49 46.43
N ARG A 58 -7.09 -29.20 46.38
CA ARG A 58 -5.96 -28.86 45.48
C ARG A 58 -6.41 -28.68 44.00
N ARG A 59 -7.36 -29.49 43.53
CA ARG A 59 -7.93 -29.35 42.17
C ARG A 59 -8.71 -28.04 41.99
N GLN A 60 -9.53 -27.68 42.98
CA GLN A 60 -10.28 -26.43 42.99
C GLN A 60 -9.37 -25.22 43.08
N GLN A 61 -8.31 -25.28 43.91
CA GLN A 61 -7.30 -24.23 44.00
C GLN A 61 -6.57 -24.04 42.66
N PHE A 62 -6.15 -25.15 42.01
CA PHE A 62 -5.50 -25.09 40.68
C PHE A 62 -6.44 -24.53 39.63
N ALA A 63 -7.68 -25.01 39.56
CA ALA A 63 -8.68 -24.52 38.60
C ALA A 63 -9.01 -23.04 38.84
N GLY A 64 -9.16 -22.61 40.10
CA GLY A 64 -9.39 -21.19 40.43
C GLY A 64 -8.21 -20.31 40.07
N THR A 65 -6.98 -20.74 40.38
CA THR A 65 -5.76 -20.00 39.98
C THR A 65 -5.62 -19.92 38.47
N ALA A 66 -5.84 -21.03 37.77
CA ALA A 66 -5.80 -21.05 36.30
C ALA A 66 -6.86 -20.10 35.71
N LEU A 67 -8.07 -20.08 36.24
CA LEU A 67 -9.14 -19.16 35.81
C LEU A 67 -8.74 -17.71 36.03
N VAL A 68 -8.24 -17.35 37.21
CA VAL A 68 -7.80 -15.97 37.50
C VAL A 68 -6.65 -15.54 36.59
N LEU A 69 -5.65 -16.40 36.39
CA LEU A 69 -4.53 -16.11 35.48
C LEU A 69 -4.99 -15.95 34.05
N THR A 70 -5.93 -16.80 33.59
CA THR A 70 -6.51 -16.70 32.26
C THR A 70 -7.28 -15.41 32.08
N GLN A 71 -8.08 -15.02 33.08
CA GLN A 71 -8.82 -13.75 33.05
C GLN A 71 -7.88 -12.55 33.03
N GLN A 72 -6.86 -12.53 33.88
CA GLN A 72 -5.85 -11.46 33.88
C GLN A 72 -5.10 -11.38 32.55
N ALA A 73 -4.72 -12.53 31.99
CA ALA A 73 -4.09 -12.58 30.68
C ALA A 73 -5.02 -12.04 29.56
N ALA A 74 -6.30 -12.40 29.61
CA ALA A 74 -7.31 -11.89 28.67
C ALA A 74 -7.50 -10.37 28.79
N ASP A 75 -7.60 -9.85 30.02
CA ASP A 75 -7.73 -8.41 30.28
C ASP A 75 -6.52 -7.63 29.76
N HIS A 76 -5.32 -8.13 29.99
CA HIS A 76 -4.10 -7.55 29.44
C HIS A 76 -4.05 -7.61 27.92
N ALA A 77 -4.44 -8.75 27.31
CA ALA A 77 -4.51 -8.89 25.86
C ALA A 77 -5.49 -7.89 25.24
N VAL A 78 -6.69 -7.74 25.82
CA VAL A 78 -7.69 -6.76 25.37
C VAL A 78 -7.14 -5.34 25.48
N ALA A 79 -6.47 -4.99 26.58
CA ALA A 79 -5.87 -3.67 26.76
C ALA A 79 -4.79 -3.39 25.70
N VAL A 80 -3.89 -4.35 25.43
CA VAL A 80 -2.85 -4.24 24.40
C VAL A 80 -3.48 -4.08 23.00
N LEU A 81 -4.51 -4.87 22.70
CA LEU A 81 -5.22 -4.78 21.41
C LEU A 81 -5.95 -3.44 21.25
N ALA A 82 -6.54 -2.91 22.32
CA ALA A 82 -7.17 -1.59 22.30
C ALA A 82 -6.13 -0.48 22.01
N VAL A 83 -4.97 -0.52 22.67
CA VAL A 83 -3.88 0.43 22.42
C VAL A 83 -3.37 0.29 20.99
N ALA A 84 -3.18 -0.93 20.48
CA ALA A 84 -2.75 -1.18 19.10
C ALA A 84 -3.77 -0.64 18.09
N LEU A 85 -5.07 -0.82 18.33
CA LEU A 85 -6.15 -0.27 17.51
C LEU A 85 -6.10 1.25 17.47
N VAL A 86 -5.99 1.92 18.62
CA VAL A 86 -5.90 3.38 18.70
C VAL A 86 -4.66 3.87 17.96
N ALA A 87 -3.50 3.26 18.20
CA ALA A 87 -2.26 3.63 17.52
C ALA A 87 -2.36 3.47 15.99
N ALA A 88 -2.86 2.32 15.51
CA ALA A 88 -3.08 2.08 14.08
C ALA A 88 -4.05 3.10 13.47
N SER A 89 -5.09 3.47 14.21
CA SER A 89 -6.08 4.46 13.79
C SER A 89 -5.48 5.86 13.66
N VAL A 90 -4.73 6.30 14.67
CA VAL A 90 -4.03 7.59 14.67
C VAL A 90 -3.03 7.65 13.52
N LEU A 91 -2.24 6.60 13.32
CA LEU A 91 -1.27 6.50 12.22
C LEU A 91 -1.96 6.54 10.85
N THR A 92 -3.10 5.86 10.69
CA THR A 92 -3.86 5.86 9.44
C THR A 92 -4.43 7.24 9.13
N VAL A 93 -5.03 7.92 10.12
CA VAL A 93 -5.56 9.29 9.96
C VAL A 93 -4.42 10.27 9.66
N ALA A 94 -3.31 10.18 10.39
CA ALA A 94 -2.12 11.00 10.14
C ALA A 94 -1.57 10.79 8.73
N ARG A 95 -1.49 9.54 8.26
CA ARG A 95 -1.10 9.22 6.89
C ARG A 95 -2.03 9.88 5.87
N LEU A 96 -3.35 9.72 6.02
CA LEU A 96 -4.32 10.34 5.11
C LEU A 96 -4.19 11.86 5.08
N ALA A 97 -4.03 12.49 6.24
CA ALA A 97 -3.83 13.95 6.35
C ALA A 97 -2.54 14.40 5.64
N LEU A 98 -1.44 13.66 5.84
CA LEU A 98 -0.17 13.90 5.14
C LEU A 98 -0.34 13.77 3.62
N LEU A 99 -0.94 12.69 3.14
CA LEU A 99 -1.15 12.45 1.71
C LEU A 99 -1.97 13.56 1.06
N VAL A 100 -3.10 13.92 1.65
CA VAL A 100 -3.98 15.00 1.16
C VAL A 100 -3.27 16.35 1.22
N GLY A 101 -2.60 16.66 2.34
CA GLY A 101 -1.86 17.91 2.54
C GLY A 101 -0.73 18.08 1.52
N PHE A 102 0.14 17.07 1.37
CA PHE A 102 1.24 17.12 0.41
C PHE A 102 0.73 17.13 -1.05
N ALA A 103 -0.33 16.41 -1.37
CA ALA A 103 -0.93 16.47 -2.69
C ALA A 103 -1.53 17.85 -3.02
N ALA A 104 -2.11 18.54 -2.03
CA ALA A 104 -2.61 19.90 -2.17
C ALA A 104 -1.45 20.90 -2.43
N VAL A 105 -0.36 20.79 -1.66
CA VAL A 105 0.84 21.62 -1.86
C VAL A 105 1.49 21.33 -3.21
N HIS A 106 1.63 20.06 -3.60
CA HIS A 106 2.15 19.64 -4.91
C HIS A 106 1.34 20.29 -6.05
N ARG A 107 0.01 20.23 -5.98
CA ARG A 107 -0.88 20.86 -6.97
C ARG A 107 -0.72 22.38 -7.01
N ARG A 108 -0.63 23.05 -5.83
CA ARG A 108 -0.40 24.47 -5.78
C ARG A 108 0.93 24.85 -6.44
N ARG A 109 2.02 24.16 -6.12
CA ARG A 109 3.35 24.40 -6.75
C ARG A 109 3.31 24.21 -8.27
N ALA A 110 2.61 23.20 -8.76
CA ALA A 110 2.44 22.97 -10.20
C ALA A 110 1.71 24.14 -10.90
N ARG A 111 0.75 24.79 -10.22
CA ARG A 111 0.03 25.96 -10.75
C ARG A 111 0.88 27.23 -10.76
N TRP A 112 1.79 27.37 -9.80
CA TRP A 112 2.63 28.57 -9.65
C TRP A 112 3.93 28.50 -10.44
N ARG A 113 4.19 27.43 -11.20
CA ARG A 113 5.30 27.40 -12.14
C ARG A 113 5.05 28.47 -13.21
N PRO A 114 6.03 29.41 -13.42
CA PRO A 114 5.85 30.49 -14.40
C PRO A 114 5.52 29.96 -15.79
N PRO A 115 4.76 30.69 -16.60
CA PRO A 115 4.46 30.31 -17.99
C PRO A 115 5.71 30.03 -18.84
N SER A 116 6.83 30.69 -18.54
CA SER A 116 8.14 30.46 -19.18
C SER A 116 8.68 29.03 -18.92
N VAL A 117 8.34 28.42 -17.78
CA VAL A 117 8.67 27.01 -17.48
C VAL A 117 7.63 26.07 -18.10
N ARG A 118 6.41 26.56 -18.36
CA ARG A 118 5.35 25.81 -19.07
C ARG A 118 5.49 25.92 -20.58
N HIS A 119 6.06 27.01 -21.10
CA HIS A 119 6.10 27.39 -22.53
C HIS A 119 7.49 27.95 -22.96
N GLY A 120 8.55 27.68 -22.18
CA GLY A 120 9.92 27.91 -22.63
C GLY A 120 10.23 27.16 -23.91
N PRO A 121 11.34 27.41 -24.63
CA PRO A 121 11.70 26.65 -25.82
C PRO A 121 11.56 25.19 -25.46
N ALA A 122 10.70 24.47 -26.22
CA ALA A 122 10.33 23.10 -25.90
C ALA A 122 11.61 22.27 -25.79
N TYR A 123 11.83 21.65 -24.61
CA TYR A 123 12.90 20.67 -24.46
C TYR A 123 12.50 19.45 -25.30
N LEU A 124 13.11 19.32 -26.46
CA LEU A 124 12.78 18.34 -27.49
C LEU A 124 14.01 17.48 -27.85
N PRO A 125 14.62 16.79 -26.88
CA PRO A 125 15.73 15.88 -27.17
C PRO A 125 15.25 14.69 -28.00
N ASP A 126 16.15 14.03 -28.72
CA ASP A 126 15.86 12.72 -29.27
C ASP A 126 15.62 11.73 -28.10
N VAL A 127 14.67 10.81 -28.29
CA VAL A 127 14.29 9.83 -27.26
C VAL A 127 14.33 8.41 -27.83
N SER A 128 14.84 7.47 -27.03
CA SER A 128 14.75 6.04 -27.33
C SER A 128 13.78 5.38 -26.36
N VAL A 129 12.72 4.78 -26.87
CA VAL A 129 11.76 3.99 -26.10
C VAL A 129 12.18 2.55 -26.12
N VAL A 130 12.38 1.95 -24.95
CA VAL A 130 12.77 0.55 -24.78
C VAL A 130 11.60 -0.25 -24.24
N ILE A 131 11.19 -1.28 -24.99
CA ILE A 131 10.07 -2.15 -24.68
C ILE A 131 10.58 -3.58 -24.53
N PRO A 132 10.79 -4.10 -23.31
CA PRO A 132 11.04 -5.52 -23.10
C PRO A 132 9.75 -6.30 -23.34
N ALA A 133 9.80 -7.33 -24.16
CA ALA A 133 8.65 -8.15 -24.52
C ALA A 133 8.94 -9.64 -24.30
N TYR A 134 8.03 -10.34 -23.63
CA TYR A 134 8.04 -11.78 -23.47
C TYR A 134 6.61 -12.32 -23.42
N ASN A 135 6.19 -12.97 -24.51
CA ASN A 135 4.83 -13.50 -24.68
C ASN A 135 3.76 -12.39 -24.57
N GLU A 136 3.93 -11.32 -25.35
CA GLU A 136 3.06 -10.12 -25.39
C GLU A 136 2.36 -9.97 -26.77
N ALA A 137 2.16 -11.07 -27.49
CA ALA A 137 1.53 -11.04 -28.83
C ALA A 137 0.18 -10.28 -28.86
N ALA A 138 -0.61 -10.39 -27.78
CA ALA A 138 -1.91 -9.73 -27.67
C ALA A 138 -1.85 -8.19 -27.54
N GLY A 139 -0.75 -7.61 -27.01
CA GLY A 139 -0.66 -6.17 -26.68
C GLY A 139 0.40 -5.40 -27.47
N ILE A 140 1.47 -6.06 -27.92
CA ILE A 140 2.68 -5.40 -28.42
C ILE A 140 2.43 -4.44 -29.59
N ALA A 141 1.53 -4.79 -30.52
CA ALA A 141 1.19 -3.92 -31.67
C ALA A 141 0.56 -2.62 -31.20
N ALA A 142 -0.43 -2.68 -30.30
CA ALA A 142 -1.11 -1.51 -29.78
C ALA A 142 -0.15 -0.62 -28.94
N THR A 143 0.76 -1.23 -28.19
CA THR A 143 1.81 -0.53 -27.44
C THR A 143 2.69 0.27 -28.38
N ILE A 144 3.26 -0.34 -29.43
CA ILE A 144 4.11 0.33 -30.43
C ILE A 144 3.34 1.43 -31.13
N GLN A 145 2.12 1.15 -31.60
CA GLN A 145 1.28 2.11 -32.32
C GLN A 145 0.92 3.33 -31.46
N SER A 146 0.65 3.14 -30.16
CA SER A 146 0.35 4.24 -29.25
C SER A 146 1.51 5.23 -29.09
N MET A 147 2.75 4.73 -29.12
CA MET A 147 3.95 5.56 -29.06
C MET A 147 4.25 6.22 -30.39
N ALA A 148 4.02 5.50 -31.49
CA ALA A 148 4.13 6.02 -32.85
C ALA A 148 3.14 7.17 -33.12
N ALA A 149 1.94 7.10 -32.53
CA ALA A 149 0.90 8.14 -32.61
C ALA A 149 1.16 9.34 -31.66
N SER A 150 2.33 9.40 -31.00
CA SER A 150 2.66 10.50 -30.10
C SER A 150 2.77 11.84 -30.87
N ARG A 151 2.26 12.91 -30.24
CA ARG A 151 2.40 14.30 -30.72
C ARG A 151 3.76 14.92 -30.39
N TYR A 152 4.73 14.10 -29.97
CA TYR A 152 6.07 14.57 -29.67
C TYR A 152 6.79 15.00 -30.94
N ARG A 153 7.38 16.20 -30.95
CA ARG A 153 8.02 16.80 -32.13
C ARG A 153 9.51 16.46 -32.29
N GLY A 154 10.15 15.88 -31.26
CA GLY A 154 11.52 15.36 -31.35
C GLY A 154 11.54 13.99 -32.03
N ARG A 155 12.73 13.47 -32.30
CA ARG A 155 12.88 12.14 -32.88
C ARG A 155 12.58 11.07 -31.82
N ILE A 156 11.83 10.04 -32.24
CA ILE A 156 11.53 8.87 -31.43
C ILE A 156 12.16 7.65 -32.12
N GLU A 157 12.97 6.90 -31.38
CA GLU A 157 13.39 5.55 -31.70
C GLU A 157 12.67 4.58 -30.77
N ILE A 158 12.11 3.49 -31.30
CA ILE A 158 11.44 2.45 -30.51
C ILE A 158 12.26 1.15 -30.66
N ILE A 159 12.69 0.60 -29.54
CA ILE A 159 13.50 -0.63 -29.48
C ILE A 159 12.66 -1.66 -28.72
N VAL A 160 12.16 -2.66 -29.44
CA VAL A 160 11.49 -3.82 -28.86
C VAL A 160 12.54 -4.90 -28.64
N VAL A 161 12.71 -5.32 -27.39
CA VAL A 161 13.61 -6.45 -27.06
C VAL A 161 12.76 -7.65 -26.73
N ASP A 162 12.67 -8.55 -27.69
CA ASP A 162 12.02 -9.85 -27.53
C ASP A 162 12.92 -10.81 -26.76
N ASP A 163 12.54 -11.12 -25.52
CA ASP A 163 13.33 -11.90 -24.57
C ASP A 163 13.00 -13.41 -24.67
N GLY A 164 13.06 -13.93 -25.92
CA GLY A 164 12.84 -15.34 -26.20
C GLY A 164 11.38 -15.76 -26.10
N SER A 165 10.45 -14.97 -26.66
CA SER A 165 9.03 -15.30 -26.69
C SER A 165 8.78 -16.61 -27.44
N SER A 166 7.82 -17.39 -26.95
CA SER A 166 7.33 -18.61 -27.58
C SER A 166 6.09 -18.40 -28.47
N ASP A 167 5.53 -17.18 -28.44
CA ASP A 167 4.40 -16.73 -29.26
C ASP A 167 4.84 -15.82 -30.41
N ASP A 168 3.89 -15.24 -31.14
CA ASP A 168 4.14 -14.38 -32.31
C ASP A 168 4.59 -12.95 -31.96
N THR A 169 4.99 -12.65 -30.72
CA THR A 169 5.37 -11.30 -30.26
C THR A 169 6.35 -10.60 -31.22
N ALA A 170 7.49 -11.25 -31.52
CA ALA A 170 8.52 -10.67 -32.39
C ALA A 170 8.04 -10.54 -33.83
N ALA A 171 7.28 -11.49 -34.35
CA ALA A 171 6.73 -11.46 -35.70
C ALA A 171 5.73 -10.30 -35.87
N ILE A 172 4.83 -10.12 -34.90
CA ILE A 172 3.86 -9.01 -34.87
C ILE A 172 4.59 -7.67 -34.83
N ALA A 173 5.57 -7.51 -33.94
CA ALA A 173 6.33 -6.25 -33.84
C ALA A 173 7.04 -5.90 -35.16
N ARG A 174 7.66 -6.88 -35.84
CA ARG A 174 8.32 -6.69 -37.15
C ARG A 174 7.31 -6.39 -38.29
N SER A 175 6.13 -6.97 -38.22
CA SER A 175 5.09 -6.80 -39.25
C SER A 175 4.58 -5.36 -39.38
N LEU A 176 4.75 -4.52 -38.35
CA LEU A 176 4.35 -3.10 -38.38
C LEU A 176 5.19 -2.26 -39.36
N ARG A 177 6.36 -2.72 -39.79
CA ARG A 177 7.23 -2.10 -40.80
C ARG A 177 7.49 -0.60 -40.62
N MET A 178 7.59 -0.14 -39.36
CA MET A 178 7.87 1.27 -39.04
C MET A 178 9.39 1.51 -39.05
N PRO A 179 9.93 2.49 -39.79
CA PRO A 179 11.38 2.66 -39.97
C PRO A 179 12.12 3.06 -38.70
N TYR A 180 11.44 3.59 -37.69
CA TYR A 180 11.96 3.97 -36.39
C TYR A 180 11.75 2.90 -35.31
N VAL A 181 11.21 1.73 -35.66
CA VAL A 181 11.03 0.58 -34.78
C VAL A 181 12.08 -0.48 -35.08
N ARG A 182 12.86 -0.83 -34.09
CA ARG A 182 13.86 -1.91 -34.16
C ARG A 182 13.44 -3.05 -33.25
N VAL A 183 13.43 -4.27 -33.75
CA VAL A 183 13.12 -5.48 -32.98
C VAL A 183 14.38 -6.32 -32.83
N ILE A 184 14.80 -6.53 -31.61
CA ILE A 184 15.97 -7.31 -31.22
C ILE A 184 15.47 -8.56 -30.51
N SER A 185 15.84 -9.75 -30.98
CA SER A 185 15.52 -10.99 -30.28
C SER A 185 16.76 -11.51 -29.57
N GLN A 186 16.57 -12.04 -28.37
CA GLN A 186 17.61 -12.66 -27.57
C GLN A 186 17.08 -13.92 -26.83
N PRO A 187 17.96 -14.82 -26.37
CA PRO A 187 17.59 -15.84 -25.42
C PRO A 187 17.04 -15.22 -24.14
N ASN A 188 16.04 -15.89 -23.50
CA ASN A 188 15.42 -15.36 -22.29
C ASN A 188 16.46 -15.09 -21.18
N SER A 189 16.59 -13.84 -20.81
CA SER A 189 17.47 -13.33 -19.76
C SER A 189 16.70 -12.62 -18.63
N GLY A 190 15.38 -12.61 -18.73
CA GLY A 190 14.47 -11.90 -17.84
C GLY A 190 14.36 -10.41 -18.19
N LYS A 191 13.31 -9.77 -17.66
CA LYS A 191 13.00 -8.35 -17.95
C LYS A 191 14.20 -7.40 -17.72
N PRO A 192 14.99 -7.50 -16.62
CA PRO A 192 16.18 -6.66 -16.46
C PRO A 192 17.22 -6.84 -17.58
N GLY A 193 17.46 -8.08 -18.03
CA GLY A 193 18.36 -8.37 -19.13
C GLY A 193 17.90 -7.74 -20.45
N ALA A 194 16.62 -7.88 -20.77
CA ALA A 194 16.01 -7.26 -21.94
C ALA A 194 16.07 -5.71 -21.88
N LEU A 195 15.80 -5.11 -20.72
CA LEU A 195 15.92 -3.67 -20.52
C LEU A 195 17.37 -3.20 -20.72
N ASN A 196 18.35 -3.86 -20.10
CA ASN A 196 19.76 -3.49 -20.24
C ASN A 196 20.25 -3.64 -21.69
N ARG A 197 19.80 -4.67 -22.41
CA ARG A 197 20.08 -4.81 -23.84
C ARG A 197 19.51 -3.63 -24.64
N GLY A 198 18.25 -3.26 -24.40
CA GLY A 198 17.63 -2.14 -25.07
C GLY A 198 18.28 -0.80 -24.74
N ILE A 199 18.70 -0.59 -23.47
CA ILE A 199 19.45 0.59 -23.04
C ILE A 199 20.80 0.69 -23.76
N ALA A 200 21.51 -0.42 -23.93
CA ALA A 200 22.79 -0.47 -24.63
C ALA A 200 22.64 -0.15 -26.12
N GLU A 201 21.58 -0.62 -26.75
CA GLU A 201 21.28 -0.42 -28.18
C GLU A 201 20.67 0.94 -28.51
N ALA A 202 20.14 1.64 -27.52
CA ALA A 202 19.52 2.94 -27.66
C ALA A 202 20.54 4.02 -28.04
N ARG A 203 20.18 4.98 -28.87
CA ARG A 203 21.06 6.04 -29.39
C ARG A 203 20.93 7.36 -28.64
N SER A 204 19.74 7.59 -28.03
CA SER A 204 19.43 8.86 -27.39
C SER A 204 19.94 8.92 -25.95
N ASP A 205 20.17 10.12 -25.41
CA ASP A 205 20.52 10.37 -24.01
C ASP A 205 19.29 10.26 -23.08
N ILE A 206 18.10 10.41 -23.64
CA ILE A 206 16.85 10.25 -22.90
C ILE A 206 16.22 8.92 -23.29
N LEU A 207 15.99 8.10 -22.29
CA LEU A 207 15.46 6.76 -22.42
C LEU A 207 14.09 6.68 -21.77
N ILE A 208 13.12 6.09 -22.45
CA ILE A 208 11.79 5.80 -21.89
C ILE A 208 11.66 4.29 -21.78
N LEU A 209 11.52 3.78 -20.57
CA LEU A 209 11.33 2.35 -20.30
C LEU A 209 9.84 2.08 -20.12
N VAL A 210 9.28 1.11 -20.87
CA VAL A 210 7.84 0.87 -20.96
C VAL A 210 7.55 -0.61 -21.07
N ASP A 211 6.57 -1.11 -20.31
CA ASP A 211 6.09 -2.50 -20.41
C ASP A 211 5.39 -2.78 -21.75
N GLY A 212 5.47 -4.02 -22.24
CA GLY A 212 4.94 -4.46 -23.54
C GLY A 212 3.41 -4.42 -23.68
N ASP A 213 2.68 -4.10 -22.62
CA ASP A 213 1.21 -4.00 -22.57
C ASP A 213 0.69 -2.59 -22.32
N THR A 214 1.55 -1.59 -22.39
CA THR A 214 1.25 -0.22 -21.99
C THR A 214 0.87 0.65 -23.17
N ILE A 215 -0.23 1.39 -23.04
CA ILE A 215 -0.76 2.32 -24.05
C ILE A 215 -0.54 3.75 -23.57
N PHE A 216 0.17 4.56 -24.37
CA PHE A 216 0.40 5.98 -24.08
C PHE A 216 -0.72 6.85 -24.66
N GLN A 217 -1.03 7.96 -23.98
CA GLN A 217 -1.76 9.06 -24.60
C GLN A 217 -0.84 9.85 -25.55
N ALA A 218 -1.43 10.51 -26.54
CA ALA A 218 -0.67 11.23 -27.57
C ALA A 218 0.35 12.25 -27.03
N ASP A 219 0.06 12.88 -25.87
CA ASP A 219 0.93 13.89 -25.25
C ASP A 219 1.87 13.31 -24.19
N THR A 220 1.83 12.01 -23.91
CA THR A 220 2.53 11.38 -22.79
C THR A 220 4.03 11.56 -22.88
N ILE A 221 4.65 11.32 -24.03
CA ILE A 221 6.11 11.44 -24.20
C ILE A 221 6.57 12.85 -23.88
N GLY A 222 5.94 13.86 -24.46
CA GLY A 222 6.31 15.26 -24.22
C GLY A 222 6.19 15.67 -22.75
N ARG A 223 5.11 15.25 -22.08
CA ARG A 223 4.88 15.53 -20.64
C ARG A 223 5.85 14.77 -19.73
N LEU A 224 6.21 13.56 -20.12
CA LEU A 224 7.11 12.70 -19.36
C LEU A 224 8.55 13.23 -19.38
N ILE A 225 9.03 13.74 -20.52
CA ILE A 225 10.41 14.22 -20.64
C ILE A 225 10.60 15.67 -20.24
N ALA A 226 9.54 16.50 -20.21
CA ALA A 226 9.65 17.92 -19.88
C ALA A 226 10.41 18.20 -18.56
N PRO A 227 10.25 17.44 -17.47
CA PRO A 227 11.04 17.66 -16.25
C PRO A 227 12.54 17.39 -16.41
N LEU A 228 12.97 16.59 -17.39
CA LEU A 228 14.38 16.30 -17.68
C LEU A 228 15.12 17.51 -18.30
N ALA A 229 14.42 18.60 -18.61
CA ALA A 229 15.09 19.87 -18.95
C ALA A 229 15.98 20.38 -17.79
N ALA A 230 15.64 20.05 -16.56
CA ALA A 230 16.51 20.30 -15.40
C ALA A 230 17.66 19.27 -15.34
N ALA A 231 18.91 19.76 -15.30
CA ALA A 231 20.09 18.91 -15.41
C ALA A 231 20.26 17.92 -14.25
N ASP A 232 19.70 18.25 -13.07
CA ASP A 232 19.74 17.44 -11.85
C ASP A 232 18.67 16.33 -11.82
N VAL A 233 17.70 16.33 -12.74
CA VAL A 233 16.67 15.30 -12.85
C VAL A 233 17.23 14.11 -13.63
N GLY A 234 17.31 12.97 -12.96
CA GLY A 234 17.80 11.70 -13.52
C GLY A 234 16.68 10.78 -14.01
N ALA A 235 15.51 10.86 -13.38
CA ALA A 235 14.36 10.04 -13.76
C ALA A 235 13.03 10.75 -13.52
N VAL A 236 12.02 10.37 -14.31
CA VAL A 236 10.65 10.88 -14.24
C VAL A 236 9.67 9.71 -14.19
N SER A 237 8.85 9.68 -13.15
CA SER A 237 7.71 8.76 -13.03
C SER A 237 6.48 9.36 -13.69
N GLY A 238 5.85 8.64 -14.60
CA GLY A 238 4.54 9.03 -15.10
C GLY A 238 3.39 8.48 -14.26
N ASN A 239 2.17 8.75 -14.72
CA ASN A 239 0.92 8.37 -14.08
C ASN A 239 0.33 7.14 -14.79
N THR A 240 0.45 5.98 -14.14
CA THR A 240 -0.14 4.73 -14.65
C THR A 240 -1.60 4.61 -14.24
N LYS A 241 -2.47 4.32 -15.19
CA LYS A 241 -3.90 4.10 -14.99
C LYS A 241 -4.33 2.71 -15.43
N VAL A 242 -5.31 2.15 -14.76
CA VAL A 242 -5.91 0.86 -15.13
C VAL A 242 -6.80 1.04 -16.36
N GLY A 243 -6.59 0.24 -17.40
CA GLY A 243 -7.37 0.26 -18.65
C GLY A 243 -8.65 -0.58 -18.55
N ASN A 244 -8.54 -1.80 -18.09
CA ASN A 244 -9.62 -2.79 -17.97
C ASN A 244 -10.40 -2.65 -16.65
N ARG A 245 -11.21 -1.58 -16.51
CA ARG A 245 -11.92 -1.20 -15.26
C ARG A 245 -13.25 -1.91 -15.04
N ARG A 246 -13.55 -3.01 -15.75
CA ARG A 246 -14.83 -3.72 -15.65
C ARG A 246 -14.92 -4.56 -14.38
N GLY A 247 -16.13 -4.64 -13.80
CA GLY A 247 -16.41 -5.44 -12.60
C GLY A 247 -15.75 -4.89 -11.31
N PHE A 248 -15.95 -5.62 -10.22
CA PHE A 248 -15.42 -5.23 -8.90
C PHE A 248 -13.90 -5.21 -8.87
N LEU A 249 -13.26 -6.25 -9.42
CA LEU A 249 -11.80 -6.38 -9.37
C LEU A 249 -11.08 -5.26 -10.13
N GLY A 250 -11.57 -4.90 -11.32
CA GLY A 250 -11.04 -3.78 -12.09
C GLY A 250 -11.28 -2.43 -11.41
N GLY A 251 -12.48 -2.25 -10.81
CA GLY A 251 -12.82 -1.04 -10.05
C GLY A 251 -11.98 -0.85 -8.79
N TRP A 252 -11.73 -1.92 -8.02
CA TRP A 252 -10.87 -1.87 -6.83
C TRP A 252 -9.42 -1.55 -7.18
N GLN A 253 -8.89 -2.16 -8.24
CA GLN A 253 -7.53 -1.86 -8.71
C GLN A 253 -7.43 -0.42 -9.22
N HIS A 254 -8.47 0.09 -9.90
CA HIS A 254 -8.51 1.49 -10.29
C HIS A 254 -8.46 2.44 -9.08
N LEU A 255 -9.26 2.19 -8.04
CA LEU A 255 -9.19 2.95 -6.79
C LEU A 255 -7.81 2.84 -6.12
N GLU A 256 -7.22 1.64 -6.09
CA GLU A 256 -5.86 1.44 -5.54
C GLU A 256 -4.82 2.28 -6.29
N TYR A 257 -4.87 2.34 -7.64
CA TYR A 257 -3.93 3.12 -8.44
C TYR A 257 -4.08 4.62 -8.19
N VAL A 258 -5.31 5.12 -8.10
CA VAL A 258 -5.56 6.55 -7.88
C VAL A 258 -5.31 6.96 -6.44
N MET A 259 -5.83 6.21 -5.46
CA MET A 259 -5.74 6.55 -4.03
C MET A 259 -4.38 6.17 -3.41
N GLY A 260 -3.87 5.00 -3.78
CA GLY A 260 -2.61 4.49 -3.22
C GLY A 260 -1.41 5.04 -3.96
N PHE A 261 -1.27 4.75 -5.26
CA PHE A 261 -0.02 5.06 -5.95
C PHE A 261 0.13 6.55 -6.29
N ASN A 262 -0.91 7.23 -6.75
CA ASN A 262 -0.79 8.61 -7.21
C ASN A 262 -0.70 9.63 -6.06
N LEU A 263 -1.39 9.40 -4.94
CA LEU A 263 -1.23 10.25 -3.76
C LEU A 263 0.16 10.05 -3.13
N ASP A 264 0.59 8.80 -2.96
CA ASP A 264 1.92 8.49 -2.41
C ASP A 264 3.03 9.08 -3.30
N ARG A 265 2.92 9.02 -4.64
CA ARG A 265 3.89 9.66 -5.55
C ARG A 265 3.97 11.15 -5.37
N ARG A 266 2.85 11.85 -5.16
CA ARG A 266 2.85 13.30 -4.88
C ARG A 266 3.54 13.64 -3.56
N LEU A 267 3.32 12.83 -2.53
CA LEU A 267 4.03 12.94 -1.25
C LEU A 267 5.54 12.76 -1.45
N PHE A 268 5.95 11.67 -2.09
CA PHE A 268 7.36 11.35 -2.28
C PHE A 268 8.07 12.31 -3.25
N ASP A 269 7.37 12.83 -4.26
CA ASP A 269 7.91 13.89 -5.14
C ASP A 269 8.24 15.16 -4.35
N MET A 270 7.34 15.56 -3.45
CA MET A 270 7.56 16.70 -2.57
C MET A 270 8.73 16.50 -1.60
N LEU A 271 8.98 15.27 -1.18
CA LEU A 271 10.11 14.89 -0.34
C LEU A 271 11.40 14.62 -1.15
N GLY A 272 11.29 14.50 -2.49
CA GLY A 272 12.40 14.13 -3.38
C GLY A 272 12.89 12.70 -3.13
N THR A 273 11.97 11.76 -2.86
CA THR A 273 12.28 10.39 -2.43
C THR A 273 11.35 9.34 -3.05
N ILE A 274 10.95 9.51 -4.31
CA ILE A 274 10.06 8.56 -5.00
C ILE A 274 10.67 7.16 -4.97
N PRO A 275 9.98 6.15 -4.39
CA PRO A 275 10.55 4.79 -4.27
C PRO A 275 10.52 4.00 -5.57
N THR A 276 9.57 4.30 -6.46
CA THR A 276 9.32 3.49 -7.67
C THR A 276 8.88 4.35 -8.84
N VAL A 277 9.65 4.30 -9.91
CA VAL A 277 9.22 4.67 -11.26
C VAL A 277 8.68 3.40 -11.90
N PRO A 278 7.35 3.27 -12.13
CA PRO A 278 6.77 2.01 -12.57
C PRO A 278 7.28 1.61 -13.96
N GLY A 279 7.50 0.31 -14.17
CA GLY A 279 7.93 -0.23 -15.46
C GLY A 279 7.04 0.14 -16.63
N ALA A 280 5.75 0.42 -16.35
CA ALA A 280 4.78 0.85 -17.36
C ALA A 280 5.06 2.25 -17.93
N ILE A 281 5.73 3.17 -17.18
CA ILE A 281 5.96 4.53 -17.66
C ILE A 281 7.08 5.21 -16.85
N GLY A 282 8.27 5.25 -17.40
CA GLY A 282 9.43 5.92 -16.81
C GLY A 282 10.32 6.55 -17.86
N ALA A 283 10.76 7.80 -17.66
CA ALA A 283 11.83 8.40 -18.46
C ALA A 283 13.08 8.56 -17.62
N PHE A 284 14.21 8.31 -18.23
CA PHE A 284 15.51 8.28 -17.56
C PHE A 284 16.57 8.99 -18.38
N ARG A 285 17.46 9.67 -17.71
CA ARG A 285 18.69 10.17 -18.33
C ARG A 285 19.70 9.01 -18.41
N ARG A 286 20.32 8.78 -19.56
CA ARG A 286 21.32 7.73 -19.76
C ARG A 286 22.44 7.79 -18.70
N ALA A 287 22.95 9.00 -18.43
CA ALA A 287 23.99 9.20 -17.42
C ALA A 287 23.51 8.77 -16.01
N ALA A 288 22.23 8.94 -15.68
CA ALA A 288 21.69 8.50 -14.41
C ALA A 288 21.60 6.98 -14.31
N LEU A 289 21.17 6.30 -15.38
CA LEU A 289 21.17 4.83 -15.46
C LEU A 289 22.61 4.28 -15.37
N ALA A 290 23.55 4.88 -16.07
CA ALA A 290 24.95 4.48 -16.03
C ALA A 290 25.56 4.65 -14.63
N ALA A 291 25.23 5.73 -13.93
CA ALA A 291 25.73 6.01 -12.58
C ALA A 291 25.31 4.94 -11.53
N VAL A 292 24.22 4.22 -11.78
CA VAL A 292 23.72 3.15 -10.88
C VAL A 292 23.96 1.75 -11.43
N GLY A 293 24.65 1.62 -12.57
CA GLY A 293 24.97 0.32 -13.17
C GLY A 293 23.85 -0.34 -13.97
N GLY A 294 22.83 0.42 -14.38
CA GLY A 294 21.68 -0.09 -15.13
C GLY A 294 20.64 -0.78 -14.26
N VAL A 295 19.86 -1.68 -14.87
CA VAL A 295 18.78 -2.41 -14.22
C VAL A 295 19.32 -3.70 -13.59
N SER A 296 19.19 -3.83 -12.26
CA SER A 296 19.69 -4.98 -11.50
C SER A 296 18.76 -6.19 -11.59
N THR A 297 19.33 -7.39 -11.50
CA THR A 297 18.61 -8.68 -11.42
C THR A 297 18.42 -9.17 -9.99
N ASP A 298 18.82 -8.38 -8.97
CA ASP A 298 18.89 -8.83 -7.57
C ASP A 298 17.51 -8.95 -6.90
N THR A 299 16.49 -8.27 -7.43
CA THR A 299 15.16 -8.19 -6.83
C THR A 299 14.06 -8.53 -7.83
N LEU A 300 12.89 -8.95 -7.33
CA LEU A 300 11.71 -9.21 -8.18
C LEU A 300 10.96 -7.93 -8.60
N ALA A 301 11.38 -6.75 -8.10
CA ALA A 301 10.86 -5.44 -8.46
C ALA A 301 12.03 -4.58 -8.96
N GLU A 302 12.47 -4.85 -10.18
CA GLU A 302 13.62 -4.22 -10.83
C GLU A 302 13.48 -2.70 -10.95
N ASP A 303 12.27 -2.23 -11.18
CA ASP A 303 11.88 -0.83 -11.31
C ASP A 303 12.00 -0.08 -9.96
N THR A 304 11.58 -0.71 -8.88
CA THR A 304 11.71 -0.21 -7.52
C THR A 304 13.18 -0.18 -7.10
N ASP A 305 13.95 -1.24 -7.35
CA ASP A 305 15.37 -1.31 -7.02
C ASP A 305 16.16 -0.24 -7.78
N LEU A 306 15.94 -0.11 -9.09
CA LEU A 306 16.53 0.95 -9.93
C LEU A 306 16.22 2.35 -9.37
N THR A 307 14.96 2.59 -9.03
CA THR A 307 14.54 3.91 -8.54
C THR A 307 15.15 4.22 -7.17
N MET A 308 15.20 3.25 -6.26
CA MET A 308 15.87 3.40 -4.96
C MET A 308 17.37 3.69 -5.11
N ALA A 309 18.03 3.03 -6.04
CA ALA A 309 19.46 3.31 -6.36
C ALA A 309 19.65 4.74 -6.87
N LEU A 310 18.76 5.23 -7.75
CA LEU A 310 18.76 6.61 -8.22
C LEU A 310 18.54 7.62 -7.10
N CYS A 311 17.59 7.37 -6.18
CA CYS A 311 17.34 8.24 -5.03
C CYS A 311 18.51 8.30 -4.03
N ARG A 312 19.40 7.31 -4.03
CA ARG A 312 20.63 7.29 -3.24
C ARG A 312 21.81 7.98 -3.91
N SER A 313 21.69 8.26 -5.19
CA SER A 313 22.65 9.00 -5.99
C SER A 313 22.35 10.51 -5.98
N PRO A 314 23.17 11.37 -6.59
CA PRO A 314 22.89 12.81 -6.70
C PRO A 314 21.69 13.17 -7.58
N TRP A 315 21.10 12.21 -8.28
CA TRP A 315 19.99 12.43 -9.19
C TRP A 315 18.65 12.60 -8.46
N ARG A 316 17.83 13.52 -8.95
CA ARG A 316 16.44 13.64 -8.51
C ARG A 316 15.55 12.75 -9.35
N VAL A 317 14.59 12.10 -8.68
CA VAL A 317 13.45 11.41 -9.30
C VAL A 317 12.22 12.28 -9.07
N VAL A 318 11.46 12.60 -10.12
CA VAL A 318 10.29 13.49 -10.05
C VAL A 318 9.04 12.84 -10.65
N TYR A 319 7.87 13.36 -10.28
CA TYR A 319 6.57 12.86 -10.75
C TYR A 319 5.94 13.80 -11.78
N ALA A 320 5.55 13.25 -12.93
CA ALA A 320 4.81 13.92 -13.98
C ALA A 320 3.34 13.39 -14.03
N PRO A 321 2.42 13.93 -13.21
CA PRO A 321 1.05 13.41 -13.09
C PRO A 321 0.24 13.53 -14.39
N GLU A 322 0.62 14.40 -15.28
CA GLU A 322 -0.05 14.63 -16.59
C GLU A 322 0.45 13.69 -17.69
N ALA A 323 1.57 13.00 -17.48
CA ALA A 323 2.07 11.96 -18.38
C ALA A 323 1.34 10.66 -18.08
N ILE A 324 0.31 10.34 -18.85
CA ILE A 324 -0.62 9.25 -18.59
C ILE A 324 -0.31 8.04 -19.46
N ALA A 325 -0.21 6.88 -18.84
CA ALA A 325 -0.18 5.57 -19.49
C ALA A 325 -1.27 4.66 -18.96
N TRP A 326 -1.80 3.82 -19.82
CA TRP A 326 -2.81 2.82 -19.51
C TRP A 326 -2.18 1.44 -19.53
N THR A 327 -2.41 0.63 -18.51
CA THR A 327 -1.92 -0.76 -18.42
C THR A 327 -3.06 -1.71 -18.12
N GLU A 328 -2.89 -2.96 -18.46
CA GLU A 328 -3.85 -4.02 -18.16
C GLU A 328 -3.62 -4.52 -16.72
N ALA A 329 -4.65 -4.38 -15.88
CA ALA A 329 -4.63 -4.92 -14.53
C ALA A 329 -5.12 -6.38 -14.51
N PRO A 330 -4.69 -7.21 -13.54
CA PRO A 330 -5.17 -8.58 -13.37
C PRO A 330 -6.68 -8.72 -13.41
N SER A 331 -7.18 -9.65 -14.21
CA SER A 331 -8.60 -9.93 -14.39
C SER A 331 -9.13 -11.05 -13.47
N SER A 332 -8.25 -11.78 -12.78
CA SER A 332 -8.61 -12.83 -11.83
C SER A 332 -7.89 -12.64 -10.48
N LEU A 333 -8.49 -13.17 -9.39
CA LEU A 333 -7.90 -13.13 -8.05
C LEU A 333 -6.53 -13.83 -8.00
N ARG A 334 -6.36 -14.92 -8.75
CA ARG A 334 -5.08 -15.65 -8.82
C ARG A 334 -3.98 -14.82 -9.46
N GLN A 335 -4.30 -14.10 -10.55
CA GLN A 335 -3.36 -13.19 -11.21
C GLN A 335 -3.03 -11.99 -10.31
N LEU A 336 -4.06 -11.42 -9.65
CA LEU A 336 -3.90 -10.33 -8.69
C LEU A 336 -2.96 -10.75 -7.56
N TRP A 337 -3.20 -11.90 -6.94
CA TRP A 337 -2.37 -12.42 -5.86
C TRP A 337 -0.90 -12.55 -6.28
N ARG A 338 -0.64 -13.20 -7.43
CA ARG A 338 0.72 -13.36 -7.96
C ARG A 338 1.41 -12.02 -8.21
N GLN A 339 0.69 -11.06 -8.80
CA GLN A 339 1.24 -9.74 -9.09
C GLN A 339 1.56 -8.97 -7.79
N ARG A 340 0.62 -8.90 -6.85
CA ARG A 340 0.79 -8.18 -5.59
C ARG A 340 1.84 -8.83 -4.69
N TYR A 341 1.92 -10.16 -4.69
CA TYR A 341 2.98 -10.89 -4.00
C TYR A 341 4.36 -10.52 -4.57
N ARG A 342 4.51 -10.53 -5.89
CA ARG A 342 5.78 -10.12 -6.54
C ARG A 342 6.15 -8.69 -6.19
N TRP A 343 5.19 -7.76 -6.22
CA TRP A 343 5.44 -6.36 -5.86
C TRP A 343 5.80 -6.19 -4.39
N SER A 344 5.04 -6.80 -3.49
CA SER A 344 5.28 -6.71 -2.04
C SER A 344 6.64 -7.31 -1.67
N TYR A 345 6.92 -8.53 -2.11
CA TYR A 345 8.16 -9.22 -1.81
C TYR A 345 9.37 -8.52 -2.48
N GLY A 346 9.27 -8.15 -3.75
CA GLY A 346 10.32 -7.43 -4.48
C GLY A 346 10.64 -6.07 -3.87
N THR A 347 9.60 -5.32 -3.43
CA THR A 347 9.81 -4.06 -2.70
C THR A 347 10.54 -4.29 -1.38
N MET A 348 10.20 -5.34 -0.62
CA MET A 348 10.92 -5.69 0.62
C MET A 348 12.39 -6.07 0.34
N GLN A 349 12.67 -6.79 -0.76
CA GLN A 349 14.04 -7.08 -1.19
C GLN A 349 14.80 -5.78 -1.50
N ALA A 350 14.19 -4.85 -2.26
CA ALA A 350 14.79 -3.57 -2.57
C ALA A 350 15.02 -2.71 -1.31
N MET A 351 14.06 -2.68 -0.38
CA MET A 351 14.21 -2.00 0.91
C MET A 351 15.37 -2.58 1.72
N TRP A 352 15.46 -3.92 1.80
CA TRP A 352 16.54 -4.59 2.52
C TRP A 352 17.91 -4.32 1.90
N LYS A 353 18.02 -4.38 0.57
CA LYS A 353 19.23 -4.04 -0.18
C LYS A 353 19.69 -2.61 0.15
N ASN A 354 18.74 -1.68 0.23
CA ASN A 354 18.99 -0.25 0.44
C ASN A 354 18.92 0.21 1.92
N ARG A 355 18.80 -0.70 2.90
CA ARG A 355 18.57 -0.37 4.32
C ARG A 355 19.61 0.54 4.97
N ARG A 356 20.86 0.50 4.50
CA ARG A 356 21.95 1.37 5.00
C ARG A 356 21.67 2.86 4.75
N ALA A 357 20.83 3.21 3.78
CA ALA A 357 20.43 4.58 3.50
C ALA A 357 19.85 5.30 4.73
N VAL A 358 19.25 4.59 5.69
CA VAL A 358 18.68 5.20 6.91
C VAL A 358 19.71 5.95 7.74
N ILE A 359 20.95 5.43 7.81
CA ILE A 359 22.05 5.99 8.59
C ILE A 359 23.01 6.86 7.77
N GLU A 360 22.87 6.87 6.46
CA GLU A 360 23.72 7.64 5.55
C GLU A 360 23.37 9.14 5.59
N ARG A 361 24.21 9.99 4.99
CA ARG A 361 24.01 11.44 4.88
C ARG A 361 23.63 11.84 3.45
N GLY A 362 23.25 13.10 3.27
CA GLY A 362 22.91 13.66 1.97
C GLY A 362 21.61 13.08 1.38
N PRO A 363 21.49 12.97 0.04
CA PRO A 363 20.32 12.45 -0.65
C PRO A 363 19.94 11.03 -0.20
N SER A 364 20.93 10.14 -0.08
CA SER A 364 20.74 8.77 0.39
C SER A 364 20.11 8.72 1.79
N GLY A 365 20.65 9.49 2.74
CA GLY A 365 20.09 9.54 4.09
C GLY A 365 18.70 10.16 4.15
N ARG A 366 18.40 11.13 3.30
CA ARG A 366 17.04 11.68 3.16
C ARG A 366 16.08 10.61 2.65
N PHE A 367 16.46 9.89 1.58
CA PHE A 367 15.69 8.77 1.06
C PHE A 367 15.46 7.71 2.14
N GLY A 368 16.50 7.28 2.87
CA GLY A 368 16.40 6.25 3.91
C GLY A 368 15.44 6.65 5.03
N ARG A 369 15.64 7.84 5.62
CA ARG A 369 14.84 8.29 6.77
C ARG A 369 13.39 8.59 6.44
N TYR A 370 13.08 9.15 5.27
CA TYR A 370 11.70 9.48 4.92
C TYR A 370 11.00 8.34 4.17
N CYS A 371 11.62 7.81 3.11
CA CYS A 371 10.97 6.84 2.26
C CYS A 371 10.99 5.43 2.85
N LEU A 372 12.18 4.90 3.23
CA LEU A 372 12.24 3.54 3.77
C LEU A 372 11.49 3.41 5.10
N SER A 373 11.56 4.42 5.98
CA SER A 373 10.78 4.41 7.23
C SER A 373 9.28 4.44 6.97
N TYR A 374 8.82 5.26 6.01
CA TYR A 374 7.42 5.29 5.61
C TYR A 374 6.96 3.94 5.04
N LEU A 375 7.72 3.35 4.10
CA LEU A 375 7.39 2.05 3.52
C LEU A 375 7.38 0.96 4.60
N THR A 376 8.36 0.94 5.50
CA THR A 376 8.40 -0.03 6.62
C THR A 376 7.16 0.10 7.48
N LEU A 377 6.80 1.32 7.89
CA LEU A 377 5.66 1.54 8.78
C LEU A 377 4.32 1.24 8.10
N PHE A 378 4.08 1.83 6.91
CA PHE A 378 2.75 1.83 6.29
C PHE A 378 2.53 0.71 5.26
N HIS A 379 3.58 0.13 4.70
CA HIS A 379 3.45 -0.96 3.72
C HIS A 379 3.84 -2.34 4.27
N VAL A 380 4.51 -2.40 5.46
CA VAL A 380 4.87 -3.67 6.09
C VAL A 380 4.22 -3.80 7.47
N LEU A 381 4.58 -2.93 8.43
CA LEU A 381 4.17 -3.11 9.84
C LEU A 381 2.66 -2.92 10.04
N LEU A 382 2.08 -1.86 9.49
CA LEU A 382 0.65 -1.59 9.65
C LEU A 382 -0.23 -2.68 9.02
N PRO A 383 0.04 -3.17 7.79
CA PRO A 383 -0.68 -4.31 7.22
C PRO A 383 -0.56 -5.60 8.02
N LEU A 384 0.57 -5.86 8.71
CA LEU A 384 0.71 -7.02 9.60
C LEU A 384 -0.20 -6.95 10.83
N LEU A 385 -0.56 -5.73 11.29
CA LEU A 385 -1.50 -5.53 12.39
C LEU A 385 -2.97 -5.57 11.94
N ALA A 386 -3.25 -5.47 10.64
CA ALA A 386 -4.62 -5.41 10.13
C ALA A 386 -5.50 -6.60 10.52
N PRO A 387 -5.05 -7.88 10.50
CA PRO A 387 -5.85 -9.02 10.96
C PRO A 387 -6.25 -8.90 12.43
N VAL A 388 -5.35 -8.40 13.27
CA VAL A 388 -5.58 -8.21 14.72
C VAL A 388 -6.67 -7.16 14.94
N VAL A 389 -6.61 -6.05 14.18
CA VAL A 389 -7.64 -4.99 14.22
C VAL A 389 -9.00 -5.53 13.78
N ASP A 390 -9.04 -6.37 12.74
CA ASP A 390 -10.29 -6.96 12.24
C ASP A 390 -10.91 -7.94 13.25
N VAL A 391 -10.09 -8.84 13.84
CA VAL A 391 -10.55 -9.76 14.89
C VAL A 391 -11.07 -8.99 16.10
N PHE A 392 -10.37 -7.95 16.53
CA PHE A 392 -10.81 -7.11 17.64
C PHE A 392 -12.09 -6.32 17.32
N SER A 393 -12.27 -5.91 16.07
CA SER A 393 -13.51 -5.24 15.61
C SER A 393 -14.70 -6.20 15.66
N VAL A 394 -14.52 -7.47 15.21
CA VAL A 394 -15.55 -8.51 15.33
C VAL A 394 -15.88 -8.80 16.81
N TYR A 395 -14.84 -8.95 17.65
CA TYR A 395 -15.03 -9.10 19.08
C TYR A 395 -15.82 -7.92 19.68
N GLY A 396 -15.50 -6.70 19.29
CA GLY A 396 -16.18 -5.49 19.74
C GLY A 396 -17.65 -5.41 19.34
N LEU A 397 -17.99 -5.91 18.13
CA LEU A 397 -19.36 -6.01 17.66
C LEU A 397 -20.18 -7.03 18.47
N MET A 398 -19.57 -8.16 18.87
CA MET A 398 -20.24 -9.27 19.55
C MET A 398 -20.33 -9.08 21.06
N PHE A 399 -19.29 -8.54 21.69
CA PHE A 399 -19.11 -8.58 23.15
C PHE A 399 -18.99 -7.20 23.82
N LEU A 400 -18.77 -6.12 23.05
CA LEU A 400 -18.68 -4.76 23.58
C LEU A 400 -19.89 -3.93 23.18
N ASN A 401 -19.68 -2.77 22.59
CA ASN A 401 -20.73 -1.87 22.14
C ASN A 401 -20.80 -1.82 20.62
N PRO A 402 -21.76 -2.54 19.98
CA PRO A 402 -21.83 -2.63 18.53
C PRO A 402 -22.04 -1.27 17.85
N VAL A 403 -22.75 -0.34 18.49
CA VAL A 403 -22.99 1.00 17.94
C VAL A 403 -21.68 1.78 17.83
N LYS A 404 -20.87 1.77 18.90
CA LYS A 404 -19.57 2.47 18.89
C LYS A 404 -18.64 1.89 17.85
N VAL A 405 -18.55 0.57 17.73
CA VAL A 405 -17.69 -0.11 16.75
C VAL A 405 -18.17 0.20 15.32
N THR A 406 -19.46 0.17 15.05
CA THR A 406 -20.02 0.51 13.75
C THR A 406 -19.75 1.97 13.38
N LEU A 407 -19.98 2.92 14.32
CA LEU A 407 -19.67 4.33 14.09
C LEU A 407 -18.21 4.58 13.83
N PHE A 408 -17.34 3.90 14.57
CA PHE A 408 -15.89 3.96 14.33
C PHE A 408 -15.53 3.49 12.92
N TRP A 409 -16.03 2.34 12.48
CA TRP A 409 -15.80 1.81 11.13
C TRP A 409 -16.36 2.76 10.05
N LEU A 410 -17.58 3.27 10.21
CA LEU A 410 -18.20 4.22 9.28
C LEU A 410 -17.38 5.52 9.18
N THR A 411 -16.82 6.01 10.30
CA THR A 411 -15.95 7.18 10.30
C THR A 411 -14.71 6.94 9.44
N PHE A 412 -14.07 5.77 9.56
CA PHE A 412 -12.91 5.42 8.74
C PHE A 412 -13.26 5.30 7.26
N VAL A 413 -14.39 4.67 6.92
CA VAL A 413 -14.87 4.58 5.53
C VAL A 413 -15.13 5.98 4.97
N LEU A 414 -15.74 6.87 5.75
CA LEU A 414 -15.99 8.25 5.33
C LEU A 414 -14.68 9.02 5.09
N LEU A 415 -13.72 8.94 6.01
CA LEU A 415 -12.42 9.58 5.83
C LEU A 415 -11.70 9.09 4.57
N GLN A 416 -11.74 7.79 4.31
CA GLN A 416 -11.17 7.21 3.09
C GLN A 416 -11.95 7.63 1.84
N ALA A 417 -13.28 7.74 1.91
CA ALA A 417 -14.10 8.22 0.80
C ALA A 417 -13.79 9.69 0.46
N LEU A 418 -13.60 10.55 1.47
CA LEU A 418 -13.19 11.94 1.28
C LEU A 418 -11.80 12.05 0.65
N ALA A 419 -10.82 11.28 1.15
CA ALA A 419 -9.49 11.22 0.56
C ALA A 419 -9.51 10.66 -0.86
N GLY A 420 -10.34 9.64 -1.10
CA GLY A 420 -10.55 9.04 -2.43
C GLY A 420 -11.22 10.00 -3.41
N ALA A 421 -12.23 10.75 -2.97
CA ALA A 421 -12.87 11.78 -3.77
C ALA A 421 -11.87 12.86 -4.18
N TYR A 422 -11.02 13.28 -3.24
CA TYR A 422 -9.96 14.24 -3.52
C TYR A 422 -8.92 13.69 -4.51
N ALA A 423 -8.50 12.42 -4.35
CA ALA A 423 -7.56 11.77 -5.25
C ALA A 423 -8.11 11.64 -6.68
N LEU A 424 -9.37 11.19 -6.83
CA LEU A 424 -10.05 11.09 -8.12
C LEU A 424 -10.17 12.46 -8.79
N TRP A 425 -10.54 13.49 -8.02
CA TRP A 425 -10.61 14.85 -8.54
C TRP A 425 -9.24 15.40 -9.00
N LEU A 426 -8.17 15.09 -8.25
CA LEU A 426 -6.80 15.47 -8.67
C LEU A 426 -6.40 14.84 -10.00
N ASP A 427 -6.87 13.63 -10.28
CA ASP A 427 -6.56 12.87 -11.48
C ASP A 427 -7.57 13.08 -12.62
N GLY A 428 -8.57 13.95 -12.44
CA GLY A 428 -9.63 14.21 -13.41
C GLY A 428 -10.55 13.00 -13.65
N GLU A 429 -10.67 12.11 -12.65
CA GLU A 429 -11.48 10.90 -12.74
C GLU A 429 -12.88 11.10 -12.16
N ARG A 430 -13.84 10.27 -12.60
CA ARG A 430 -15.22 10.30 -12.08
C ARG A 430 -15.28 9.71 -10.66
N LEU A 431 -16.15 10.25 -9.81
CA LEU A 431 -16.32 9.79 -8.42
C LEU A 431 -17.08 8.46 -8.29
N ARG A 432 -17.70 7.97 -9.37
CA ARG A 432 -18.49 6.74 -9.36
C ARG A 432 -17.82 5.54 -8.67
N PRO A 433 -16.52 5.24 -8.87
CA PRO A 433 -15.90 4.08 -8.23
C PRO A 433 -15.93 4.08 -6.70
N LEU A 434 -16.15 5.22 -6.06
CA LEU A 434 -16.17 5.33 -4.59
C LEU A 434 -17.24 4.47 -3.91
N TRP A 435 -18.35 4.14 -4.59
CA TRP A 435 -19.37 3.26 -4.01
C TRP A 435 -18.83 1.85 -3.71
N MET A 436 -17.76 1.43 -4.38
CA MET A 436 -17.11 0.14 -4.16
C MET A 436 -16.20 0.14 -2.91
N LEU A 437 -15.91 1.31 -2.35
CA LEU A 437 -14.93 1.48 -1.27
C LEU A 437 -15.31 0.71 0.02
N PRO A 438 -16.57 0.69 0.50
CA PRO A 438 -16.92 -0.09 1.68
C PRO A 438 -16.65 -1.59 1.49
N VAL A 439 -17.00 -2.16 0.33
CA VAL A 439 -16.74 -3.57 0.00
C VAL A 439 -15.24 -3.83 -0.20
N GLN A 440 -14.52 -2.87 -0.77
CA GLN A 440 -13.06 -2.91 -0.89
C GLN A 440 -12.39 -3.07 0.48
N GLN A 441 -12.87 -2.36 1.51
CA GLN A 441 -12.33 -2.46 2.87
C GLN A 441 -12.54 -3.83 3.51
N VAL A 442 -13.61 -4.52 3.15
CA VAL A 442 -13.92 -5.85 3.72
C VAL A 442 -13.26 -6.98 2.94
N VAL A 443 -13.15 -6.88 1.61
CA VAL A 443 -12.66 -7.99 0.76
C VAL A 443 -11.24 -7.74 0.25
N TYR A 444 -11.04 -6.62 -0.47
CA TYR A 444 -9.77 -6.37 -1.16
C TYR A 444 -8.62 -6.11 -0.19
N ARG A 445 -8.90 -5.38 0.89
CA ARG A 445 -7.93 -5.12 1.94
C ARG A 445 -7.43 -6.42 2.59
N GLN A 446 -8.33 -7.40 2.81
CA GLN A 446 -7.98 -8.71 3.35
C GLN A 446 -6.96 -9.44 2.46
N LEU A 447 -7.20 -9.42 1.14
CA LEU A 447 -6.25 -10.00 0.18
C LEU A 447 -4.88 -9.32 0.26
N MET A 448 -4.85 -7.99 0.38
CA MET A 448 -3.59 -7.23 0.39
C MET A 448 -2.75 -7.51 1.64
N TYR A 449 -3.34 -7.56 2.82
CA TYR A 449 -2.53 -7.89 4.01
C TYR A 449 -2.10 -9.35 4.05
N LEU A 450 -2.91 -10.30 3.55
CA LEU A 450 -2.50 -11.70 3.41
C LEU A 450 -1.29 -11.84 2.47
N VAL A 451 -1.28 -11.10 1.36
CA VAL A 451 -0.11 -11.00 0.47
C VAL A 451 1.11 -10.48 1.22
N THR A 452 0.94 -9.43 2.04
CA THR A 452 2.05 -8.86 2.84
C THR A 452 2.56 -9.86 3.87
N ILE A 453 1.66 -10.56 4.58
CA ILE A 453 2.04 -11.62 5.54
C ILE A 453 2.83 -12.72 4.84
N GLN A 454 2.34 -13.22 3.71
CA GLN A 454 3.05 -14.23 2.91
C GLN A 454 4.43 -13.74 2.49
N SER A 455 4.53 -12.48 2.04
CA SER A 455 5.81 -11.88 1.63
C SER A 455 6.81 -11.78 2.77
N VAL A 456 6.36 -11.39 3.97
CA VAL A 456 7.20 -11.34 5.17
C VAL A 456 7.65 -12.74 5.60
N ILE A 457 6.75 -13.71 5.63
CA ILE A 457 7.09 -15.11 5.96
C ILE A 457 8.14 -15.63 4.97
N THR A 458 7.94 -15.41 3.66
CA THR A 458 8.91 -15.81 2.63
C THR A 458 10.26 -15.14 2.81
N ALA A 459 10.28 -13.85 3.16
CA ALA A 459 11.52 -13.12 3.42
C ALA A 459 12.27 -13.66 4.64
N LEU A 460 11.55 -14.03 5.70
CA LEU A 460 12.14 -14.63 6.91
C LEU A 460 12.67 -16.05 6.67
N LEU A 461 11.97 -16.84 5.84
CA LEU A 461 12.41 -18.20 5.49
C LEU A 461 13.54 -18.25 4.45
N GLY A 462 13.92 -17.13 3.86
CA GLY A 462 15.04 -17.02 2.93
C GLY A 462 14.83 -17.77 1.59
N THR A 463 13.59 -18.11 1.22
CA THR A 463 13.31 -18.86 -0.01
C THR A 463 13.48 -17.98 -1.25
N ARG A 464 14.31 -18.43 -2.21
CA ARG A 464 14.48 -17.73 -3.50
C ARG A 464 13.28 -18.04 -4.40
N GLN A 465 12.55 -17.00 -4.79
CA GLN A 465 11.45 -17.10 -5.75
C GLN A 465 11.95 -16.74 -7.16
N ARG A 466 11.42 -17.47 -8.20
CA ARG A 466 11.68 -17.14 -9.59
C ARG A 466 10.57 -16.24 -10.14
N TRP A 467 10.93 -15.34 -11.06
CA TRP A 467 9.98 -14.52 -11.80
C TRP A 467 9.01 -15.39 -12.61
N GLN A 468 7.72 -15.10 -12.54
CA GLN A 468 6.68 -15.78 -13.33
C GLN A 468 5.89 -14.73 -14.11
N ALA A 469 5.83 -14.88 -15.44
CA ALA A 469 5.00 -14.05 -16.30
C ALA A 469 3.51 -14.23 -15.98
N ILE A 470 2.74 -13.14 -16.10
CA ILE A 470 1.28 -13.14 -16.00
C ILE A 470 0.75 -13.14 -17.43
N SER A 471 -0.08 -14.12 -17.80
CA SER A 471 -0.77 -14.14 -19.10
C SER A 471 -1.73 -12.94 -19.20
N ARG A 472 -1.68 -12.21 -20.29
CA ARG A 472 -2.53 -11.04 -20.56
C ARG A 472 -3.53 -11.36 -21.66
N ALA A 473 -4.75 -10.81 -21.55
CA ALA A 473 -5.84 -11.12 -22.46
C ALA A 473 -5.92 -10.14 -23.64
N GLY A 474 -5.15 -9.02 -23.63
CA GLY A 474 -5.20 -8.00 -24.68
C GLY A 474 -6.52 -7.21 -24.77
N VAL A 475 -7.39 -7.37 -23.77
CA VAL A 475 -8.76 -6.80 -23.76
C VAL A 475 -8.77 -5.27 -23.92
N PHE A 476 -7.70 -4.61 -23.51
CA PHE A 476 -7.60 -3.17 -23.60
C PHE A 476 -7.14 -2.69 -24.98
N ALA A 477 -6.33 -3.47 -25.68
CA ALA A 477 -5.90 -3.17 -27.04
C ALA A 477 -7.08 -3.09 -28.03
N GLU A 478 -8.05 -4.01 -27.89
CA GLU A 478 -9.29 -4.01 -28.70
C GLU A 478 -10.18 -2.77 -28.42
N GLN A 479 -10.24 -2.30 -27.16
CA GLN A 479 -11.05 -1.15 -26.77
C GLN A 479 -10.46 0.20 -27.19
N SER A 480 -9.13 0.29 -27.32
CA SER A 480 -8.47 1.51 -27.80
C SER A 480 -8.60 1.67 -29.31
N ALA A 481 -8.59 0.58 -30.05
CA ALA A 481 -8.81 0.57 -31.51
C ALA A 481 -10.23 0.98 -31.92
N THR A 482 -11.23 0.79 -31.05
CA THR A 482 -12.63 1.18 -31.30
C THR A 482 -12.97 2.63 -30.88
N ARG A 483 -12.03 3.37 -30.29
CA ARG A 483 -12.21 4.76 -29.81
C ARG A 483 -11.35 5.79 -30.53
N SER A 484 -10.50 5.36 -31.47
CA SER A 484 -9.77 6.19 -32.42
C SER A 484 -10.62 6.42 -33.70
#